data_542fda2945f5b388a43c2f53a3b54f81
#
_entry.id   542fda2945f5b388a43c2f53a3b54f81
#
_cell.length_a   1.000
_cell.length_b   1.000
_cell.length_c   1.000
_cell.angle_alpha   90.00
_cell.angle_beta   90.00
_cell.angle_gamma   90.00
#
_symmetry.space_group_name_H-M   'P 1'
#
loop_
_entity.id
_entity.type
_entity.pdbx_description
1 polymer ?
#
loop_
_entity_poly.entity_id
_entity_poly.type
_entity_poly.pdbx_seq_one_letter_code
_entity_poly.pdbx_strand_id
1 'polypeptide(L)'
;MTEQTSSFKPSLGLFDATMVVAGSMIGSGIFIVSADITRNVGSAGWLIAVWLITGFMTLTAALSYGELSAMFPKAGGQYVYLKEAFNPLAGFLYGWSFFTVIQTATIAAVGVAFSKFAAYLIPALSEKNIIADLGFVTISAAQIVAIILIVLLTYINTKGIEGGKLIQRVFTSAKLLALFGLIIFGFFLVKESFWAENWKTGMN
;
A
#
# COMPACT_ATOMS: atom_id res chain seq x y z
N MET A 1 -35.77 -1.85 -27.92
CA MET A 1 -34.43 -2.38 -27.51
C MET A 1 -34.15 -1.91 -26.09
N THR A 2 -34.37 -2.76 -25.11
CA THR A 2 -34.07 -2.48 -23.72
C THR A 2 -32.56 -2.58 -23.56
N GLU A 3 -31.89 -1.42 -23.35
CA GLU A 3 -30.52 -1.38 -22.89
C GLU A 3 -30.39 -2.17 -21.59
N GLN A 4 -29.82 -3.35 -21.65
CA GLN A 4 -29.30 -4.03 -20.47
C GLN A 4 -28.12 -3.23 -19.98
N THR A 5 -28.37 -2.23 -19.13
CA THR A 5 -27.33 -1.63 -18.32
C THR A 5 -26.78 -2.72 -17.42
N SER A 6 -25.61 -3.26 -17.76
CA SER A 6 -24.88 -4.18 -16.91
C SER A 6 -24.46 -3.42 -15.64
N SER A 7 -25.36 -3.38 -14.66
CA SER A 7 -25.03 -2.80 -13.37
C SER A 7 -24.08 -3.76 -12.64
N PHE A 8 -22.93 -3.26 -12.21
CA PHE A 8 -22.04 -4.02 -11.33
C PHE A 8 -22.81 -4.50 -10.11
N LYS A 9 -22.80 -5.81 -9.86
CA LYS A 9 -23.45 -6.37 -8.69
C LYS A 9 -22.53 -6.15 -7.48
N PRO A 10 -23.00 -5.51 -6.38
CA PRO A 10 -22.22 -5.40 -5.16
C PRO A 10 -21.95 -6.80 -4.59
N SER A 11 -20.68 -7.16 -4.49
CA SER A 11 -20.22 -8.49 -4.04
C SER A 11 -19.31 -8.44 -2.83
N LEU A 12 -18.91 -7.23 -2.39
CA LEU A 12 -18.09 -7.01 -1.21
C LEU A 12 -18.95 -6.57 -0.05
N GLY A 13 -18.88 -7.31 1.07
CA GLY A 13 -19.46 -6.88 2.34
C GLY A 13 -18.59 -5.82 3.02
N LEU A 14 -19.11 -5.24 4.12
CA LEU A 14 -18.38 -4.23 4.91
C LEU A 14 -17.01 -4.74 5.37
N PHE A 15 -16.93 -5.96 5.85
CA PHE A 15 -15.68 -6.57 6.29
C PHE A 15 -14.66 -6.68 5.15
N ASP A 16 -15.09 -7.15 3.98
CA ASP A 16 -14.22 -7.27 2.81
C ASP A 16 -13.72 -5.92 2.34
N ALA A 17 -14.61 -4.94 2.25
CA ALA A 17 -14.26 -3.57 1.88
C ALA A 17 -13.24 -2.97 2.86
N THR A 18 -13.45 -3.16 4.16
CA THR A 18 -12.51 -2.70 5.20
C THR A 18 -11.15 -3.38 5.05
N MET A 19 -11.11 -4.70 4.81
CA MET A 19 -9.85 -5.43 4.62
C MET A 19 -9.11 -5.01 3.34
N VAL A 20 -9.83 -4.71 2.27
CA VAL A 20 -9.23 -4.17 1.03
C VAL A 20 -8.62 -2.80 1.28
N VAL A 21 -9.34 -1.88 1.93
CA VAL A 21 -8.84 -0.52 2.23
C VAL A 21 -7.68 -0.59 3.20
N ALA A 22 -7.80 -1.26 4.33
CA ALA A 22 -6.73 -1.41 5.31
C ALA A 22 -5.50 -2.08 4.71
N GLY A 23 -5.69 -3.14 3.91
CA GLY A 23 -4.59 -3.85 3.27
C GLY A 23 -3.87 -3.05 2.18
N SER A 24 -4.56 -2.13 1.50
CA SER A 24 -3.94 -1.21 0.55
C SER A 24 -3.17 -0.07 1.24
N MET A 25 -3.64 0.38 2.39
CA MET A 25 -2.99 1.44 3.18
C MET A 25 -1.77 0.92 3.96
N ILE A 26 -1.85 -0.27 4.55
CA ILE A 26 -0.77 -0.88 5.32
C ILE A 26 0.22 -1.56 4.36
N GLY A 27 1.26 -0.84 3.97
CA GLY A 27 2.39 -1.36 3.19
C GLY A 27 3.60 -1.72 4.07
N SER A 28 4.74 -1.96 3.41
CA SER A 28 6.04 -2.16 4.09
C SER A 28 6.54 -0.89 4.79
N GLY A 29 6.05 0.28 4.38
CA GLY A 29 6.45 1.58 4.91
C GLY A 29 6.31 1.69 6.43
N ILE A 30 5.20 1.20 7.00
CA ILE A 30 4.97 1.29 8.45
C ILE A 30 6.06 0.61 9.29
N PHE A 31 6.74 -0.41 8.73
CA PHE A 31 7.83 -1.12 9.41
C PHE A 31 9.20 -0.48 9.22
N ILE A 32 9.40 0.36 8.20
CA ILE A 32 10.71 0.87 7.79
C ILE A 32 10.81 2.39 7.92
N VAL A 33 9.76 3.12 7.55
CA VAL A 33 9.77 4.58 7.39
C VAL A 33 10.03 5.32 8.70
N SER A 34 9.66 4.75 9.86
CA SER A 34 9.92 5.38 11.16
C SER A 34 11.41 5.65 11.40
N ALA A 35 12.31 4.74 10.95
CA ALA A 35 13.74 4.94 11.06
C ALA A 35 14.24 6.11 10.18
N ASP A 36 13.69 6.22 8.97
CA ASP A 36 14.07 7.32 8.06
C ASP A 36 13.52 8.67 8.53
N ILE A 37 12.27 8.69 9.04
CA ILE A 37 11.71 9.91 9.64
C ILE A 37 12.58 10.35 10.81
N THR A 38 12.96 9.43 11.73
CA THR A 38 13.79 9.78 12.89
C THR A 38 15.13 10.37 12.48
N ARG A 39 15.79 9.85 11.44
CA ARG A 39 17.04 10.40 10.90
C ARG A 39 16.88 11.82 10.38
N ASN A 40 15.72 12.15 9.81
CA ASN A 40 15.47 13.48 9.25
C ASN A 40 15.00 14.49 10.28
N VAL A 41 14.21 14.07 11.27
CA VAL A 41 13.62 14.97 12.28
C VAL A 41 14.46 15.05 13.58
N GLY A 42 15.40 14.13 13.78
CA GLY A 42 16.40 14.18 14.83
C GLY A 42 15.93 13.81 16.24
N SER A 43 14.62 13.59 16.48
CA SER A 43 14.12 13.22 17.81
C SER A 43 12.88 12.35 17.80
N ALA A 44 12.68 11.61 18.91
CA ALA A 44 11.49 10.78 19.11
C ALA A 44 10.21 11.62 19.25
N GLY A 45 10.29 12.80 19.84
CA GLY A 45 9.15 13.71 19.98
C GLY A 45 8.63 14.18 18.63
N TRP A 46 9.52 14.61 17.75
CA TRP A 46 9.16 14.99 16.39
C TRP A 46 8.65 13.80 15.55
N LEU A 47 9.21 12.60 15.75
CA LEU A 47 8.70 11.39 15.11
C LEU A 47 7.23 11.16 15.47
N ILE A 48 6.89 11.23 16.75
CA ILE A 48 5.50 11.05 17.22
C ILE A 48 4.61 12.17 16.67
N ALA A 49 5.07 13.42 16.70
CA ALA A 49 4.32 14.55 16.16
C ALA A 49 4.00 14.37 14.66
N VAL A 50 4.97 13.95 13.86
CA VAL A 50 4.77 13.65 12.42
C VAL A 50 3.70 12.57 12.23
N TRP A 51 3.76 11.48 13.00
CA TRP A 51 2.75 10.42 12.92
C TRP A 51 1.35 10.88 13.32
N LEU A 52 1.23 11.69 14.38
CA LEU A 52 -0.07 12.22 14.83
C LEU A 52 -0.66 13.20 13.83
N ILE A 53 0.14 14.15 13.33
CA ILE A 53 -0.31 15.13 12.33
C ILE A 53 -0.75 14.41 11.04
N THR A 54 0.08 13.49 10.54
CA THR A 54 -0.23 12.73 9.33
C THR A 54 -1.45 11.84 9.53
N GLY A 55 -1.59 11.22 10.70
CA GLY A 55 -2.78 10.43 11.06
C GLY A 55 -4.04 11.27 11.06
N PHE A 56 -4.00 12.47 11.63
CA PHE A 56 -5.12 13.42 11.61
C PHE A 56 -5.48 13.85 10.17
N MET A 57 -4.48 14.21 9.35
CA MET A 57 -4.69 14.55 7.95
C MET A 57 -5.29 13.38 7.16
N THR A 58 -4.83 12.15 7.41
CA THR A 58 -5.37 10.95 6.77
C THR A 58 -6.83 10.71 7.18
N LEU A 59 -7.17 10.91 8.46
CA LEU A 59 -8.52 10.75 8.96
C LEU A 59 -9.47 11.78 8.30
N THR A 60 -9.09 13.04 8.23
CA THR A 60 -9.91 14.08 7.58
C THR A 60 -10.09 13.81 6.09
N ALA A 61 -9.03 13.37 5.40
CA ALA A 61 -9.11 12.96 4.01
C ALA A 61 -10.06 11.76 3.82
N ALA A 62 -9.98 10.75 4.70
CA ALA A 62 -10.85 9.58 4.62
C ALA A 62 -12.33 9.95 4.82
N LEU A 63 -12.65 10.87 5.74
CA LEU A 63 -14.01 11.38 5.92
C LEU A 63 -14.52 12.09 4.66
N SER A 64 -13.71 12.96 4.06
CA SER A 64 -14.05 13.62 2.81
C SER A 64 -14.30 12.66 1.65
N TYR A 65 -13.47 11.60 1.54
CA TYR A 65 -13.69 10.54 0.55
C TYR A 65 -14.96 9.73 0.84
N GLY A 66 -15.30 9.52 2.11
CA GLY A 66 -16.55 8.88 2.54
C GLY A 66 -17.78 9.67 2.06
N GLU A 67 -17.77 10.99 2.24
CA GLU A 67 -18.85 11.87 1.76
C GLU A 67 -18.94 11.86 0.23
N LEU A 68 -17.82 12.01 -0.48
CA LEU A 68 -17.79 11.93 -1.94
C LEU A 68 -18.31 10.60 -2.47
N SER A 69 -17.99 9.49 -1.83
CA SER A 69 -18.48 8.17 -2.24
C SER A 69 -19.99 8.01 -2.02
N ALA A 70 -20.53 8.65 -1.00
CA ALA A 70 -21.98 8.69 -0.74
C ALA A 70 -22.72 9.58 -1.75
N MET A 71 -22.11 10.71 -2.15
CA MET A 71 -22.69 11.60 -3.17
C MET A 71 -22.67 10.98 -4.57
N PHE A 72 -21.63 10.21 -4.89
CA PHE A 72 -21.41 9.58 -6.21
C PHE A 72 -21.29 8.06 -6.11
N PRO A 73 -22.41 7.34 -5.85
CA PRO A 73 -22.38 5.90 -5.57
C PRO A 73 -22.11 5.02 -6.81
N LYS A 74 -21.96 5.63 -7.98
CA LYS A 74 -21.64 4.90 -9.22
C LYS A 74 -20.14 4.58 -9.29
N ALA A 75 -19.80 3.47 -9.95
CA ALA A 75 -18.41 3.07 -10.17
C ALA A 75 -17.62 4.16 -10.90
N GLY A 76 -16.37 4.36 -10.49
CA GLY A 76 -15.43 5.33 -11.08
C GLY A 76 -14.57 6.09 -10.06
N GLY A 77 -14.95 6.14 -8.79
CA GLY A 77 -14.16 6.72 -7.70
C GLY A 77 -13.62 8.12 -8.04
N GLN A 78 -12.32 8.32 -7.81
CA GLN A 78 -11.65 9.63 -8.02
C GLN A 78 -11.80 10.19 -9.43
N TYR A 79 -11.90 9.35 -10.45
CA TYR A 79 -12.17 9.82 -11.82
C TYR A 79 -13.49 10.59 -11.89
N VAL A 80 -14.56 10.05 -11.29
CA VAL A 80 -15.87 10.70 -11.27
C VAL A 80 -15.82 11.97 -10.45
N TYR A 81 -15.18 11.96 -9.29
CA TYR A 81 -15.10 13.14 -8.41
C TYR A 81 -14.39 14.30 -9.12
N LEU A 82 -13.29 14.05 -9.80
CA LEU A 82 -12.55 15.09 -10.54
C LEU A 82 -13.30 15.58 -11.77
N LYS A 83 -13.99 14.68 -12.47
CA LYS A 83 -14.82 15.03 -13.62
C LYS A 83 -15.97 15.95 -13.22
N GLU A 84 -16.65 15.65 -12.12
CA GLU A 84 -17.80 16.44 -11.64
C GLU A 84 -17.36 17.75 -10.96
N ALA A 85 -16.24 17.73 -10.22
CA ALA A 85 -15.73 18.92 -9.54
C ALA A 85 -15.09 19.95 -10.48
N PHE A 86 -14.45 19.50 -11.55
CA PHE A 86 -13.71 20.36 -12.47
C PHE A 86 -14.28 20.29 -13.88
N ASN A 87 -13.91 19.28 -14.64
CA ASN A 87 -14.37 19.06 -16.02
C ASN A 87 -13.98 17.66 -16.52
N PRO A 88 -14.52 17.21 -17.69
CA PRO A 88 -14.18 15.91 -18.26
C PRO A 88 -12.69 15.71 -18.56
N LEU A 89 -11.96 16.78 -18.91
CA LEU A 89 -10.53 16.72 -19.20
C LEU A 89 -9.72 16.37 -17.94
N ALA A 90 -10.05 16.98 -16.80
CA ALA A 90 -9.40 16.69 -15.52
C ALA A 90 -9.61 15.21 -15.11
N GLY A 91 -10.83 14.71 -15.25
CA GLY A 91 -11.12 13.29 -15.02
C GLY A 91 -10.32 12.39 -15.95
N PHE A 92 -10.28 12.70 -17.25
CA PHE A 92 -9.52 11.94 -18.22
C PHE A 92 -8.01 11.92 -17.92
N LEU A 93 -7.42 13.07 -17.66
CA LEU A 93 -5.99 13.18 -17.35
C LEU A 93 -5.63 12.40 -16.09
N TYR A 94 -6.48 12.45 -15.06
CA TYR A 94 -6.30 11.64 -13.87
C TYR A 94 -6.34 10.13 -14.19
N GLY A 95 -7.39 9.68 -14.87
CA GLY A 95 -7.56 8.27 -15.24
C GLY A 95 -6.41 7.74 -16.09
N TRP A 96 -5.97 8.53 -17.05
CA TRP A 96 -4.83 8.22 -17.91
C TRP A 96 -3.53 8.11 -17.11
N SER A 97 -3.20 9.12 -16.32
CA SER A 97 -1.98 9.13 -15.49
C SER A 97 -1.99 8.01 -14.46
N PHE A 98 -3.15 7.76 -13.85
CA PHE A 98 -3.31 6.69 -12.88
C PHE A 98 -3.05 5.31 -13.49
N PHE A 99 -3.63 5.05 -14.66
CA PHE A 99 -3.47 3.76 -15.34
C PHE A 99 -2.06 3.57 -15.90
N THR A 100 -1.54 4.55 -16.64
CA THR A 100 -0.27 4.40 -17.39
C THR A 100 0.97 4.52 -16.51
N VAL A 101 0.94 5.35 -15.48
CA VAL A 101 2.12 5.69 -14.68
C VAL A 101 1.96 5.23 -13.23
N ILE A 102 0.96 5.77 -12.52
CA ILE A 102 0.89 5.62 -11.06
C ILE A 102 0.70 4.16 -10.66
N GLN A 103 -0.36 3.53 -11.18
CA GLN A 103 -0.70 2.15 -10.81
C GLN A 103 0.33 1.15 -11.34
N THR A 104 0.78 1.34 -12.57
CA THR A 104 1.79 0.46 -13.18
C THR A 104 3.11 0.50 -12.43
N ALA A 105 3.62 1.71 -12.10
CA ALA A 105 4.84 1.87 -11.31
C ALA A 105 4.69 1.31 -9.88
N THR A 106 3.53 1.51 -9.26
CA THR A 106 3.24 0.99 -7.91
C THR A 106 3.24 -0.54 -7.89
N ILE A 107 2.58 -1.19 -8.85
CA ILE A 107 2.56 -2.66 -8.95
C ILE A 107 3.98 -3.20 -9.15
N ALA A 108 4.77 -2.60 -10.04
CA ALA A 108 6.15 -2.99 -10.29
C ALA A 108 7.02 -2.82 -9.03
N ALA A 109 6.92 -1.68 -8.35
CA ALA A 109 7.66 -1.40 -7.11
C ALA A 109 7.33 -2.39 -5.99
N VAL A 110 6.06 -2.74 -5.80
CA VAL A 110 5.63 -3.74 -4.81
C VAL A 110 6.15 -5.12 -5.17
N GLY A 111 6.14 -5.50 -6.46
CA GLY A 111 6.71 -6.76 -6.93
C GLY A 111 8.21 -6.87 -6.63
N VAL A 112 8.97 -5.80 -6.88
CA VAL A 112 10.41 -5.73 -6.56
C VAL A 112 10.64 -5.74 -5.04
N ALA A 113 9.81 -5.01 -4.26
CA ALA A 113 9.90 -5.04 -2.80
C ALA A 113 9.68 -6.45 -2.25
N PHE A 114 8.68 -7.17 -2.78
CA PHE A 114 8.45 -8.57 -2.40
C PHE A 114 9.70 -9.45 -2.62
N SER A 115 10.35 -9.35 -3.79
CA SER A 115 11.54 -10.14 -4.08
C SER A 115 12.72 -9.78 -3.18
N LYS A 116 12.89 -8.50 -2.79
CA LYS A 116 13.90 -8.10 -1.81
C LYS A 116 13.67 -8.77 -0.45
N PHE A 117 12.43 -8.81 0.05
CA PHE A 117 12.12 -9.51 1.28
C PHE A 117 12.26 -11.04 1.15
N ALA A 118 11.84 -11.62 0.03
CA ALA A 118 12.03 -13.04 -0.25
C ALA A 118 13.51 -13.46 -0.28
N ALA A 119 14.39 -12.56 -0.70
CA ALA A 119 15.84 -12.81 -0.73
C ALA A 119 16.47 -12.99 0.66
N TYR A 120 15.83 -12.50 1.75
CA TYR A 120 16.27 -12.81 3.11
C TYR A 120 16.06 -14.29 3.47
N LEU A 121 15.02 -14.91 2.92
CA LEU A 121 14.73 -16.33 3.12
C LEU A 121 15.48 -17.21 2.12
N ILE A 122 15.56 -16.75 0.88
CA ILE A 122 16.17 -17.48 -0.25
C ILE A 122 17.16 -16.53 -0.95
N PRO A 123 18.45 -16.53 -0.56
CA PRO A 123 19.45 -15.60 -1.11
C PRO A 123 19.61 -15.68 -2.63
N ALA A 124 19.27 -16.83 -3.24
CA ALA A 124 19.28 -17.00 -4.69
C ALA A 124 18.33 -16.03 -5.44
N LEU A 125 17.30 -15.48 -4.77
CA LEU A 125 16.33 -14.55 -5.35
C LEU A 125 16.75 -13.08 -5.23
N SER A 126 18.00 -12.83 -4.80
CA SER A 126 18.53 -11.47 -4.60
C SER A 126 18.67 -10.71 -5.93
N GLU A 127 18.52 -9.41 -5.86
CA GLU A 127 18.83 -8.48 -6.97
C GLU A 127 20.33 -8.50 -7.37
N LYS A 128 21.21 -9.00 -6.50
CA LYS A 128 22.65 -9.18 -6.79
C LYS A 128 22.90 -10.33 -7.76
N ASN A 129 21.98 -11.28 -7.88
CA ASN A 129 22.09 -12.39 -8.82
C ASN A 129 21.62 -11.96 -10.19
N ILE A 130 22.54 -11.49 -11.01
CA ILE A 130 22.29 -11.12 -12.40
C ILE A 130 22.18 -12.39 -13.22
N ILE A 131 21.03 -12.58 -13.89
CA ILE A 131 20.76 -13.74 -14.75
C ILE A 131 21.15 -13.44 -16.19
N ALA A 132 20.88 -12.22 -16.64
CA ALA A 132 21.26 -11.77 -17.98
C ALA A 132 21.68 -10.31 -17.94
N ASP A 133 22.80 -10.01 -18.62
CA ASP A 133 23.28 -8.66 -18.84
C ASP A 133 23.27 -8.37 -20.36
N LEU A 134 22.38 -7.44 -20.75
CA LEU A 134 22.23 -7.02 -22.14
C LEU A 134 22.96 -5.71 -22.42
N GLY A 135 23.82 -5.24 -21.51
CA GLY A 135 24.61 -4.02 -21.61
C GLY A 135 23.81 -2.75 -21.30
N PHE A 136 22.60 -2.59 -21.81
CA PHE A 136 21.70 -1.46 -21.52
C PHE A 136 20.65 -1.79 -20.45
N VAL A 137 20.40 -3.07 -20.18
CA VAL A 137 19.48 -3.56 -19.13
C VAL A 137 20.08 -4.81 -18.50
N THR A 138 20.13 -4.84 -17.18
CA THR A 138 20.48 -6.04 -16.40
C THR A 138 19.22 -6.69 -15.86
N ILE A 139 19.08 -8.01 -16.06
CA ILE A 139 17.95 -8.78 -15.54
C ILE A 139 18.45 -9.58 -14.35
N SER A 140 17.90 -9.28 -13.17
CA SER A 140 18.23 -9.96 -11.92
C SER A 140 17.17 -11.01 -11.56
N ALA A 141 17.54 -11.95 -10.69
CA ALA A 141 16.62 -12.94 -10.13
C ALA A 141 15.42 -12.27 -9.46
N ALA A 142 15.61 -11.15 -8.77
CA ALA A 142 14.57 -10.38 -8.12
C ALA A 142 13.50 -9.86 -9.10
N GLN A 143 13.91 -9.39 -10.27
CA GLN A 143 12.98 -8.92 -11.30
C GLN A 143 12.13 -10.05 -11.88
N ILE A 144 12.74 -11.22 -12.09
CA ILE A 144 11.99 -12.41 -12.57
C ILE A 144 10.96 -12.84 -11.54
N VAL A 145 11.33 -12.88 -10.26
CA VAL A 145 10.38 -13.20 -9.17
C VAL A 145 9.24 -12.20 -9.12
N ALA A 146 9.54 -10.90 -9.26
CA ALA A 146 8.52 -9.85 -9.30
C ALA A 146 7.53 -10.06 -10.47
N ILE A 147 8.03 -10.37 -11.67
CA ILE A 147 7.20 -10.64 -12.85
C ILE A 147 6.33 -11.88 -12.63
N ILE A 148 6.91 -12.98 -12.14
CA ILE A 148 6.16 -14.20 -11.85
C ILE A 148 5.04 -13.93 -10.84
N LEU A 149 5.33 -13.18 -9.77
CA LEU A 149 4.33 -12.80 -8.77
C LEU A 149 3.19 -11.98 -9.38
N ILE A 150 3.51 -10.98 -10.20
CA ILE A 150 2.50 -10.13 -10.85
C ILE A 150 1.62 -10.97 -11.78
N VAL A 151 2.22 -11.84 -12.60
CA VAL A 151 1.48 -12.74 -13.50
C VAL A 151 0.58 -13.69 -12.71
N LEU A 152 1.11 -14.29 -11.63
CA LEU A 152 0.36 -15.21 -10.78
C LEU A 152 -0.86 -14.52 -10.13
N LEU A 153 -0.65 -13.35 -9.53
CA LEU A 153 -1.74 -12.61 -8.89
C LEU A 153 -2.75 -12.10 -9.91
N THR A 154 -2.31 -11.69 -11.09
CA THR A 154 -3.21 -11.32 -12.19
C THR A 154 -4.04 -12.52 -12.61
N TYR A 155 -3.42 -13.69 -12.80
CA TYR A 155 -4.15 -14.92 -13.14
C TYR A 155 -5.19 -15.29 -12.09
N ILE A 156 -4.86 -15.20 -10.80
CA ILE A 156 -5.82 -15.46 -9.72
C ILE A 156 -7.00 -14.48 -9.79
N ASN A 157 -6.72 -13.20 -10.01
CA ASN A 157 -7.77 -12.18 -10.12
C ASN A 157 -8.69 -12.38 -11.34
N THR A 158 -8.19 -12.96 -12.44
CA THR A 158 -9.04 -13.29 -13.61
C THR A 158 -10.02 -14.42 -13.33
N LYS A 159 -9.78 -15.23 -12.30
CA LYS A 159 -10.68 -16.34 -11.90
C LYS A 159 -11.91 -15.87 -11.10
N GLY A 160 -11.96 -14.60 -10.76
CA GLY A 160 -13.08 -13.99 -10.04
C GLY A 160 -12.70 -13.36 -8.72
N ILE A 161 -13.67 -12.66 -8.14
CA ILE A 161 -13.45 -11.80 -6.97
C ILE A 161 -13.15 -12.59 -5.68
N GLU A 162 -13.59 -13.85 -5.61
CA GLU A 162 -13.45 -14.69 -4.41
C GLU A 162 -11.99 -15.01 -4.08
N GLY A 163 -11.17 -15.29 -5.11
CA GLY A 163 -9.72 -15.51 -4.93
C GLY A 163 -9.03 -14.26 -4.40
N GLY A 164 -9.33 -13.12 -4.97
CA GLY A 164 -8.81 -11.82 -4.52
C GLY A 164 -9.20 -11.49 -3.07
N LYS A 165 -10.46 -11.72 -2.70
CA LYS A 165 -10.94 -11.54 -1.31
C LYS A 165 -10.16 -12.40 -0.32
N LEU A 166 -9.97 -13.70 -0.63
CA LEU A 166 -9.26 -14.62 0.25
C LEU A 166 -7.82 -14.17 0.48
N ILE A 167 -7.10 -13.88 -0.60
CA ILE A 167 -5.72 -13.37 -0.54
C ILE A 167 -5.68 -12.10 0.32
N GLN A 168 -6.55 -11.15 0.04
CA GLN A 168 -6.60 -9.88 0.76
C GLN A 168 -6.88 -10.08 2.25
N ARG A 169 -7.86 -10.91 2.62
CA ARG A 169 -8.15 -11.22 4.02
C ARG A 169 -6.95 -11.83 4.74
N VAL A 170 -6.31 -12.85 4.14
CA VAL A 170 -5.18 -13.55 4.75
C VAL A 170 -4.00 -12.61 4.94
N PHE A 171 -3.59 -11.89 3.89
CA PHE A 171 -2.41 -11.02 3.97
C PHE A 171 -2.66 -9.77 4.83
N THR A 172 -3.85 -9.18 4.80
CA THR A 172 -4.19 -8.05 5.67
C THR A 172 -4.23 -8.48 7.13
N SER A 173 -4.85 -9.63 7.44
CA SER A 173 -4.84 -10.14 8.81
C SER A 173 -3.42 -10.44 9.30
N ALA A 174 -2.58 -11.05 8.47
CA ALA A 174 -1.18 -11.32 8.80
C ALA A 174 -0.39 -10.02 9.08
N LYS A 175 -0.58 -8.97 8.27
CA LYS A 175 0.05 -7.65 8.50
C LYS A 175 -0.40 -7.03 9.83
N LEU A 176 -1.69 -7.07 10.12
CA LEU A 176 -2.24 -6.56 11.37
C LEU A 176 -1.70 -7.34 12.57
N LEU A 177 -1.69 -8.67 12.51
CA LEU A 177 -1.12 -9.51 13.57
C LEU A 177 0.37 -9.25 13.78
N ALA A 178 1.13 -9.09 12.70
CA ALA A 178 2.55 -8.74 12.79
C ALA A 178 2.76 -7.36 13.45
N LEU A 179 1.94 -6.36 13.09
CA LEU A 179 2.01 -5.03 13.68
C LEU A 179 1.66 -5.05 15.17
N PHE A 180 0.56 -5.69 15.54
CA PHE A 180 0.18 -5.86 16.96
C PHE A 180 1.21 -6.66 17.73
N GLY A 181 1.76 -7.72 17.12
CA GLY A 181 2.86 -8.50 17.70
C GLY A 181 4.08 -7.64 17.99
N LEU A 182 4.51 -6.81 17.04
CA LEU A 182 5.62 -5.88 17.23
C LEU A 182 5.37 -4.89 18.38
N ILE A 183 4.16 -4.35 18.49
CA ILE A 183 3.78 -3.44 19.58
C ILE A 183 3.86 -4.17 20.93
N ILE A 184 3.23 -5.35 21.02
CA ILE A 184 3.21 -6.15 22.24
C ILE A 184 4.64 -6.55 22.66
N PHE A 185 5.42 -7.13 21.74
CA PHE A 185 6.79 -7.51 22.03
C PHE A 185 7.67 -6.31 22.37
N GLY A 186 7.46 -5.16 21.72
CA GLY A 186 8.15 -3.92 22.06
C GLY A 186 7.92 -3.51 23.51
N PHE A 187 6.70 -3.61 24.01
CA PHE A 187 6.41 -3.29 25.43
C PHE A 187 7.01 -4.29 26.42
N PHE A 188 7.03 -5.58 26.08
CA PHE A 188 7.49 -6.62 27.02
C PHE A 188 8.99 -6.90 26.96
N LEU A 189 9.64 -6.69 25.82
CA LEU A 189 11.06 -7.02 25.63
C LEU A 189 12.02 -5.85 25.89
N VAL A 190 11.53 -4.62 25.89
CA VAL A 190 12.35 -3.44 26.20
C VAL A 190 12.63 -3.39 27.69
N LYS A 191 13.87 -3.72 28.07
CA LYS A 191 14.33 -3.71 29.46
C LYS A 191 14.86 -2.35 29.93
N GLU A 192 15.35 -1.53 28.99
CA GLU A 192 15.92 -0.22 29.25
C GLU A 192 15.09 0.86 28.55
N SER A 193 14.71 1.88 29.31
CA SER A 193 13.94 3.00 28.78
C SER A 193 14.86 4.16 28.45
N PHE A 194 15.13 4.39 27.20
CA PHE A 194 15.81 5.61 26.71
C PHE A 194 14.83 6.79 26.53
N TRP A 195 13.65 6.71 27.11
CA TRP A 195 12.59 7.71 26.95
C TRP A 195 13.05 9.13 27.28
N ALA A 196 13.70 9.30 28.44
CA ALA A 196 14.15 10.62 28.89
C ALA A 196 15.28 11.19 28.01
N GLU A 197 16.14 10.35 27.47
CA GLU A 197 17.26 10.74 26.62
C GLU A 197 16.79 11.06 25.19
N ASN A 198 15.92 10.22 24.62
CA ASN A 198 15.34 10.44 23.31
C ASN A 198 14.40 11.64 23.24
N TRP A 199 13.87 12.08 24.39
CA TRP A 199 13.03 13.28 24.48
C TRP A 199 13.84 14.57 24.60
N LYS A 200 15.05 14.49 25.17
CA LYS A 200 15.93 15.66 25.34
C LYS A 200 16.66 16.07 24.07
N THR A 201 16.99 15.12 23.22
CA THR A 201 17.69 15.39 21.96
C THR A 201 16.71 15.87 20.90
N GLY A 202 16.66 17.20 20.63
CA GLY A 202 16.04 17.77 19.45
C GLY A 202 14.77 18.59 19.63
N MET A 203 14.38 18.95 20.86
CA MET A 203 13.35 19.97 21.11
C MET A 203 13.92 21.30 21.62
N ASN A 204 15.24 21.47 21.56
CA ASN A 204 15.94 22.73 21.88
C ASN A 204 16.33 23.43 20.59
#